data_00a94a8cbf238c3117cda089584fb24c
#
_entry.id   00a94a8cbf238c3117cda089584fb24c
#
_cell.length_a   1.000
_cell.length_b   1.000
_cell.length_c   1.000
_cell.angle_alpha   90.00
_cell.angle_beta   90.00
_cell.angle_gamma   90.00
#
_symmetry.space_group_name_H-M   'P 1'
#
loop_
_entity.id
_entity.type
_entity.pdbx_description
1 polymer ?
#
loop_
_entity_poly.entity_id
_entity_poly.type
_entity_poly.pdbx_seq_one_letter_code
_entity_poly.pdbx_strand_id
1 'polypeptide(L)'
;MENKRPFILICNDDGYHSRGIRLLVDFVSTIADVLVVAPESARSGYSCAFSATDYLRLKVRHNMGNTEVWSCSGTPVDCVKIALSQLCRSRRPDLILSGINHGDNSSVNNHYSGTMGAALEGCMKYIPSVAFSSCYYNEDANLEPLRPYVLQIVRKVLSEGLPKGVCLNVNFPAREHFEGMKACRMTFGSWVEEIDKCCHPRGYDYYWVVGHYRNDEPGIEGTDQWALDNGYVAITPTMVDVTAYDFIKQLQNWEL
;
A
#
# COMPACT_ATOMS: atom_id res chain seq x y z
N MET A 1 25.51 -23.24 2.16
CA MET A 1 24.63 -22.44 1.27
C MET A 1 25.03 -21.00 1.50
N GLU A 2 25.53 -20.31 0.46
CA GLU A 2 25.78 -18.87 0.57
C GLU A 2 24.49 -18.19 0.99
N ASN A 3 24.56 -17.39 2.03
CA ASN A 3 23.42 -16.64 2.58
C ASN A 3 23.11 -15.52 1.58
N LYS A 4 22.38 -15.86 0.50
CA LYS A 4 22.03 -14.92 -0.58
C LYS A 4 21.20 -13.80 0.04
N ARG A 5 21.67 -12.55 -0.12
CA ARG A 5 20.99 -11.37 0.39
C ARG A 5 19.54 -11.32 -0.15
N PRO A 6 18.51 -11.05 0.66
CA PRO A 6 17.13 -10.95 0.18
C PRO A 6 17.00 -9.91 -0.93
N PHE A 7 16.05 -10.13 -1.86
CA PHE A 7 15.75 -9.21 -2.96
C PHE A 7 14.32 -8.66 -2.80
N ILE A 8 14.20 -7.33 -2.71
CA ILE A 8 12.95 -6.62 -2.47
C ILE A 8 12.60 -5.75 -3.68
N LEU A 9 11.38 -5.91 -4.20
CA LEU A 9 10.77 -4.97 -5.14
C LEU A 9 10.00 -3.91 -4.36
N ILE A 10 10.26 -2.63 -4.64
CA ILE A 10 9.55 -1.50 -4.01
C ILE A 10 8.73 -0.74 -5.06
N CYS A 11 7.49 -0.42 -4.72
CA CYS A 11 6.56 0.40 -5.48
C CYS A 11 5.89 1.44 -4.56
N ASN A 12 5.11 2.35 -5.12
CA ASN A 12 4.18 3.24 -4.42
C ASN A 12 3.15 3.81 -5.41
N ASP A 13 2.26 4.68 -4.95
CA ASP A 13 1.34 5.45 -5.81
C ASP A 13 1.65 6.95 -5.87
N ASP A 14 2.53 7.48 -5.00
CA ASP A 14 2.98 8.88 -5.02
C ASP A 14 3.98 9.20 -6.14
N GLY A 15 4.54 8.16 -6.77
CA GLY A 15 5.55 8.30 -7.83
C GLY A 15 6.98 8.02 -7.37
N TYR A 16 7.85 7.68 -8.36
CA TYR A 16 9.23 7.22 -8.12
C TYR A 16 10.13 8.22 -7.39
N HIS A 17 9.78 9.51 -7.36
CA HIS A 17 10.57 10.60 -6.77
C HIS A 17 10.05 11.03 -5.40
N SER A 18 8.95 10.45 -4.90
CA SER A 18 8.36 10.83 -3.62
C SER A 18 9.31 10.58 -2.45
N ARG A 19 9.12 11.31 -1.36
CA ARG A 19 9.95 11.17 -0.16
C ARG A 19 9.73 9.83 0.52
N GLY A 20 8.48 9.36 0.56
CA GLY A 20 8.12 8.10 1.21
C GLY A 20 8.85 6.91 0.61
N ILE A 21 8.91 6.80 -0.74
CA ILE A 21 9.61 5.68 -1.38
C ILE A 21 11.12 5.75 -1.16
N ARG A 22 11.71 6.95 -1.17
CA ARG A 22 13.15 7.14 -0.90
C ARG A 22 13.53 6.69 0.50
N LEU A 23 12.72 7.06 1.49
CA LEU A 23 12.93 6.63 2.89
C LEU A 23 12.77 5.11 3.03
N LEU A 24 11.76 4.53 2.39
CA LEU A 24 11.59 3.07 2.41
C LEU A 24 12.80 2.35 1.82
N VAL A 25 13.34 2.84 0.69
CA VAL A 25 14.57 2.35 0.09
C VAL A 25 15.74 2.46 1.07
N ASP A 26 15.93 3.63 1.69
CA ASP A 26 17.00 3.86 2.65
C ASP A 26 16.91 2.92 3.87
N PHE A 27 15.70 2.67 4.37
CA PHE A 27 15.48 1.76 5.49
C PHE A 27 15.92 0.33 5.16
N VAL A 28 15.49 -0.21 4.01
CA VAL A 28 15.64 -1.63 3.72
C VAL A 28 16.88 -1.98 2.90
N SER A 29 17.53 -1.02 2.25
CA SER A 29 18.78 -1.24 1.50
C SER A 29 19.94 -1.71 2.38
N THR A 30 19.84 -1.52 3.69
CA THR A 30 20.81 -2.03 4.66
C THR A 30 20.75 -3.57 4.83
N ILE A 31 19.58 -4.17 4.55
CA ILE A 31 19.32 -5.60 4.80
C ILE A 31 18.99 -6.39 3.54
N ALA A 32 18.73 -5.75 2.40
CA ALA A 32 18.30 -6.39 1.17
C ALA A 32 18.89 -5.71 -0.07
N ASP A 33 18.93 -6.44 -1.20
CA ASP A 33 19.06 -5.84 -2.53
C ASP A 33 17.70 -5.29 -2.93
N VAL A 34 17.66 -4.11 -3.54
CA VAL A 34 16.42 -3.39 -3.81
C VAL A 34 16.33 -3.01 -5.28
N LEU A 35 15.15 -3.22 -5.86
CA LEU A 35 14.72 -2.67 -7.14
C LEU A 35 13.50 -1.77 -6.91
N VAL A 36 13.50 -0.57 -7.46
CA VAL A 36 12.35 0.33 -7.43
C VAL A 36 11.69 0.38 -8.80
N VAL A 37 10.38 0.12 -8.85
CA VAL A 37 9.56 0.38 -10.03
C VAL A 37 8.28 1.08 -9.58
N ALA A 38 8.13 2.36 -9.93
CA ALA A 38 7.03 3.18 -9.45
C ALA A 38 6.46 4.08 -10.56
N PRO A 39 5.26 4.65 -10.41
CA PRO A 39 4.66 5.54 -11.40
C PRO A 39 5.50 6.78 -11.71
N GLU A 40 5.38 7.30 -12.94
CA GLU A 40 6.03 8.58 -13.32
C GLU A 40 5.46 9.79 -12.55
N SER A 41 4.19 9.72 -12.13
CA SER A 41 3.47 10.75 -11.37
C SER A 41 2.50 10.10 -10.39
N ALA A 42 2.01 10.87 -9.42
CA ALA A 42 1.06 10.40 -8.43
C ALA A 42 -0.19 9.76 -9.07
N ARG A 43 -0.63 8.65 -8.46
CA ARG A 43 -1.78 7.81 -8.84
C ARG A 43 -2.68 7.51 -7.64
N SER A 44 -2.89 8.50 -6.79
CA SER A 44 -3.76 8.36 -5.60
C SER A 44 -5.20 8.02 -6.01
N GLY A 45 -5.84 7.13 -5.26
CA GLY A 45 -7.21 6.70 -5.54
C GLY A 45 -7.39 5.71 -6.69
N TYR A 46 -6.31 5.20 -7.28
CA TYR A 46 -6.40 4.25 -8.41
C TYR A 46 -6.64 2.79 -7.98
N SER A 47 -6.61 2.48 -6.69
CA SER A 47 -6.90 1.12 -6.20
C SER A 47 -6.10 0.04 -6.94
N CYS A 48 -6.75 -1.03 -7.35
CA CYS A 48 -6.18 -2.12 -8.14
C CYS A 48 -6.32 -1.91 -9.67
N ALA A 49 -6.55 -0.67 -10.13
CA ALA A 49 -6.65 -0.39 -11.56
C ALA A 49 -5.35 -0.73 -12.30
N PHE A 50 -5.48 -1.26 -13.52
CA PHE A 50 -4.37 -1.52 -14.43
C PHE A 50 -4.70 -1.05 -15.84
N SER A 51 -3.68 -0.81 -16.66
CA SER A 51 -3.82 -0.34 -18.03
C SER A 51 -4.11 -1.51 -18.96
N ALA A 52 -5.41 -1.75 -19.23
CA ALA A 52 -5.85 -2.83 -20.11
C ALA A 52 -5.72 -2.47 -21.60
N THR A 53 -5.85 -1.19 -21.94
CA THR A 53 -5.93 -0.68 -23.33
C THR A 53 -4.75 0.21 -23.72
N ASP A 54 -3.98 0.69 -22.74
CA ASP A 54 -2.87 1.59 -22.97
C ASP A 54 -1.53 0.84 -22.91
N TYR A 55 -0.54 1.32 -23.65
CA TYR A 55 0.81 0.78 -23.58
C TYR A 55 1.57 1.38 -22.39
N LEU A 56 2.47 0.57 -21.84
CA LEU A 56 3.32 0.96 -20.72
C LEU A 56 4.73 1.32 -21.21
N ARG A 57 5.31 2.35 -20.63
CA ARG A 57 6.71 2.75 -20.84
C ARG A 57 7.48 2.61 -19.55
N LEU A 58 8.62 1.95 -19.63
CA LEU A 58 9.62 1.89 -18.56
C LEU A 58 10.78 2.83 -18.90
N LYS A 59 11.26 3.57 -17.90
CA LYS A 59 12.44 4.42 -18.02
C LYS A 59 13.34 4.23 -16.81
N VAL A 60 14.62 3.99 -17.05
CA VAL A 60 15.65 4.08 -16.01
C VAL A 60 15.71 5.53 -15.50
N ARG A 61 15.81 5.67 -14.20
CA ARG A 61 15.95 6.96 -13.51
C ARG A 61 17.28 7.01 -12.78
N HIS A 62 17.58 8.12 -12.17
CA HIS A 62 18.77 8.22 -11.32
C HIS A 62 18.62 7.26 -10.13
N ASN A 63 19.70 6.52 -9.85
CA ASN A 63 19.71 5.57 -8.75
C ASN A 63 19.56 6.28 -7.39
N MET A 64 18.97 5.58 -6.43
CA MET A 64 18.96 5.96 -5.03
C MET A 64 20.08 5.18 -4.34
N GLY A 65 21.27 5.81 -4.20
CA GLY A 65 22.48 5.09 -3.79
C GLY A 65 22.83 3.97 -4.76
N ASN A 66 22.92 2.73 -4.29
CA ASN A 66 23.18 1.55 -5.13
C ASN A 66 21.90 0.88 -5.67
N THR A 67 20.72 1.44 -5.39
CA THR A 67 19.43 0.89 -5.79
C THR A 67 19.06 1.38 -7.18
N GLU A 68 18.76 0.45 -8.07
CA GLU A 68 18.26 0.75 -9.42
C GLU A 68 16.80 1.23 -9.35
N VAL A 69 16.51 2.35 -10.03
CA VAL A 69 15.19 2.98 -10.03
C VAL A 69 14.63 3.07 -11.43
N TRP A 70 13.43 2.57 -11.60
CA TRP A 70 12.64 2.65 -12.83
C TRP A 70 11.33 3.40 -12.60
N SER A 71 10.91 4.18 -13.55
CA SER A 71 9.55 4.71 -13.59
C SER A 71 8.73 4.04 -14.68
N CYS A 72 7.44 3.88 -14.40
CA CYS A 72 6.45 3.35 -15.34
C CYS A 72 5.37 4.40 -15.60
N SER A 73 4.88 4.49 -16.85
CA SER A 73 3.77 5.40 -17.20
C SER A 73 2.40 4.96 -16.67
N GLY A 74 2.28 3.73 -16.16
CA GLY A 74 1.05 3.12 -15.67
C GLY A 74 0.76 3.37 -14.19
N THR A 75 -0.14 2.54 -13.65
CA THR A 75 -0.57 2.52 -12.26
C THR A 75 0.45 1.77 -11.38
N PRO A 76 0.31 1.80 -10.02
CA PRO A 76 1.13 0.96 -9.14
C PRO A 76 1.02 -0.55 -9.46
N VAL A 77 -0.15 -1.03 -9.81
CA VAL A 77 -0.37 -2.42 -10.25
C VAL A 77 0.41 -2.72 -11.53
N ASP A 78 0.39 -1.81 -12.51
CA ASP A 78 1.17 -1.93 -13.73
C ASP A 78 2.68 -1.98 -13.45
N CYS A 79 3.15 -1.17 -12.50
CA CYS A 79 4.55 -1.15 -12.08
C CYS A 79 4.99 -2.52 -11.56
N VAL A 80 4.21 -3.16 -10.71
CA VAL A 80 4.50 -4.51 -10.20
C VAL A 80 4.43 -5.54 -11.33
N LYS A 81 3.39 -5.51 -12.17
CA LYS A 81 3.25 -6.43 -13.31
C LYS A 81 4.45 -6.37 -14.25
N ILE A 82 4.85 -5.17 -14.66
CA ILE A 82 5.94 -4.99 -15.61
C ILE A 82 7.30 -5.30 -14.98
N ALA A 83 7.50 -4.97 -13.69
CA ALA A 83 8.71 -5.33 -12.95
C ALA A 83 8.90 -6.85 -12.92
N LEU A 84 7.87 -7.59 -12.52
CA LEU A 84 7.93 -9.05 -12.42
C LEU A 84 8.14 -9.72 -13.79
N SER A 85 7.52 -9.18 -14.84
CA SER A 85 7.57 -9.77 -16.18
C SER A 85 8.83 -9.40 -16.97
N GLN A 86 9.48 -8.27 -16.72
CA GLN A 86 10.59 -7.76 -17.53
C GLN A 86 11.91 -7.68 -16.75
N LEU A 87 11.88 -7.18 -15.52
CA LEU A 87 13.10 -6.88 -14.76
C LEU A 87 13.49 -8.01 -13.78
N CYS A 88 12.51 -8.75 -13.27
CA CYS A 88 12.72 -9.79 -12.27
C CYS A 88 12.77 -11.23 -12.86
N ARG A 89 12.99 -11.39 -14.18
CA ARG A 89 12.99 -12.72 -14.84
C ARG A 89 14.07 -13.66 -14.33
N SER A 90 15.24 -13.13 -14.04
CA SER A 90 16.39 -13.92 -13.56
C SER A 90 16.40 -14.12 -12.06
N ARG A 91 15.71 -13.25 -11.32
CA ARG A 91 15.63 -13.30 -9.86
C ARG A 91 14.28 -12.77 -9.42
N ARG A 92 13.44 -13.66 -8.90
CA ARG A 92 12.13 -13.29 -8.33
C ARG A 92 12.35 -12.55 -7.00
N PRO A 93 11.57 -11.49 -6.70
CA PRO A 93 11.61 -10.86 -5.38
C PRO A 93 11.18 -11.83 -4.28
N ASP A 94 11.87 -11.77 -3.14
CA ASP A 94 11.50 -12.47 -1.91
C ASP A 94 10.38 -11.74 -1.18
N LEU A 95 10.22 -10.42 -1.45
CA LEU A 95 9.25 -9.55 -0.82
C LEU A 95 8.92 -8.37 -1.75
N ILE A 96 7.66 -7.95 -1.74
CA ILE A 96 7.23 -6.67 -2.35
C ILE A 96 6.83 -5.72 -1.24
N LEU A 97 7.37 -4.50 -1.29
CA LEU A 97 6.97 -3.41 -0.42
C LEU A 97 6.31 -2.30 -1.24
N SER A 98 5.27 -1.70 -0.68
CA SER A 98 4.61 -0.56 -1.27
C SER A 98 4.54 0.60 -0.26
N GLY A 99 4.88 1.81 -0.68
CA GLY A 99 4.83 3.00 0.17
C GLY A 99 6.19 3.73 0.27
N ILE A 100 6.43 4.51 1.32
CA ILE A 100 5.52 4.83 2.44
C ILE A 100 4.54 5.89 1.93
N ASN A 101 3.24 5.60 2.00
CA ASN A 101 2.18 6.51 1.56
C ASN A 101 2.02 7.69 2.54
N HIS A 102 1.74 8.86 2.00
CA HIS A 102 1.29 10.03 2.77
C HIS A 102 -0.24 10.02 2.84
N GLY A 103 -0.79 9.76 4.01
CA GLY A 103 -2.20 9.47 4.27
C GLY A 103 -2.42 8.00 4.61
N ASP A 104 -3.40 7.74 5.46
CA ASP A 104 -3.71 6.39 5.90
C ASP A 104 -4.45 5.58 4.83
N ASN A 105 -4.28 4.27 4.90
CA ASN A 105 -4.98 3.28 4.10
C ASN A 105 -5.75 2.30 4.99
N SER A 106 -6.12 2.74 6.19
CA SER A 106 -6.94 1.96 7.13
C SER A 106 -8.41 2.00 6.75
N SER A 107 -9.23 1.15 7.36
CA SER A 107 -10.66 1.07 7.07
C SER A 107 -10.94 0.94 5.57
N VAL A 108 -11.99 1.60 5.07
CA VAL A 108 -12.41 1.58 3.66
C VAL A 108 -11.38 2.20 2.71
N ASN A 109 -10.44 3.02 3.19
CA ASN A 109 -9.37 3.57 2.37
C ASN A 109 -8.50 2.49 1.74
N ASN A 110 -8.43 1.31 2.37
CA ASN A 110 -7.79 0.12 1.81
C ASN A 110 -8.30 -0.21 0.39
N HIS A 111 -9.60 -0.01 0.12
CA HIS A 111 -10.20 -0.32 -1.18
C HIS A 111 -9.87 0.69 -2.28
N TYR A 112 -9.53 1.93 -1.91
CA TYR A 112 -9.20 3.00 -2.86
C TYR A 112 -7.69 3.17 -3.07
N SER A 113 -6.88 2.55 -2.22
CA SER A 113 -5.44 2.76 -2.15
C SER A 113 -4.67 2.14 -3.32
N GLY A 114 -3.90 2.96 -4.04
CA GLY A 114 -2.93 2.49 -5.01
C GLY A 114 -1.72 1.80 -4.35
N THR A 115 -1.34 2.23 -3.13
CA THR A 115 -0.31 1.58 -2.30
C THR A 115 -0.72 0.14 -1.98
N MET A 116 -1.98 -0.08 -1.57
CA MET A 116 -2.51 -1.42 -1.36
C MET A 116 -2.64 -2.21 -2.67
N GLY A 117 -3.01 -1.55 -3.77
CA GLY A 117 -3.09 -2.16 -5.10
C GLY A 117 -1.79 -2.83 -5.52
N ALA A 118 -0.64 -2.17 -5.30
CA ALA A 118 0.68 -2.75 -5.58
C ALA A 118 0.98 -3.97 -4.69
N ALA A 119 0.66 -3.91 -3.39
CA ALA A 119 0.86 -5.03 -2.47
C ALA A 119 -0.06 -6.22 -2.81
N LEU A 120 -1.32 -5.95 -3.13
CA LEU A 120 -2.29 -6.96 -3.57
C LEU A 120 -1.86 -7.64 -4.88
N GLU A 121 -1.32 -6.89 -5.86
CA GLU A 121 -0.79 -7.50 -7.09
C GLU A 121 0.35 -8.47 -6.80
N GLY A 122 1.28 -8.10 -5.90
CA GLY A 122 2.34 -9.00 -5.44
C GLY A 122 1.79 -10.24 -4.76
N CYS A 123 0.83 -10.06 -3.89
CA CYS A 123 0.14 -11.13 -3.17
C CYS A 123 -0.58 -12.10 -4.13
N MET A 124 -1.26 -11.59 -5.16
CA MET A 124 -1.87 -12.42 -6.23
C MET A 124 -0.84 -13.23 -7.01
N LYS A 125 0.42 -12.80 -7.04
CA LYS A 125 1.55 -13.56 -7.61
C LYS A 125 2.24 -14.48 -6.60
N TYR A 126 1.65 -14.64 -5.40
CA TYR A 126 2.20 -15.46 -4.31
C TYR A 126 3.60 -15.01 -3.87
N ILE A 127 3.83 -13.70 -3.85
CA ILE A 127 5.00 -13.08 -3.26
C ILE A 127 4.54 -12.40 -1.97
N PRO A 128 5.18 -12.63 -0.82
CA PRO A 128 4.90 -11.87 0.39
C PRO A 128 4.89 -10.38 0.10
N SER A 129 3.89 -9.65 0.57
CA SER A 129 3.74 -8.23 0.24
C SER A 129 3.27 -7.43 1.44
N VAL A 130 3.83 -6.23 1.61
CA VAL A 130 3.49 -5.31 2.71
C VAL A 130 3.31 -3.91 2.15
N ALA A 131 2.20 -3.28 2.49
CA ALA A 131 1.96 -1.86 2.25
C ALA A 131 2.19 -1.06 3.53
N PHE A 132 2.93 0.04 3.43
CA PHE A 132 3.21 0.97 4.53
C PHE A 132 2.60 2.33 4.25
N SER A 133 1.86 2.86 5.21
CA SER A 133 1.19 4.16 5.14
C SER A 133 1.37 4.93 6.44
N SER A 134 1.51 6.23 6.34
CA SER A 134 1.59 7.14 7.48
C SER A 134 0.35 8.02 7.50
N CYS A 135 -0.28 8.17 8.65
CA CYS A 135 -1.42 9.09 8.83
C CYS A 135 -1.03 10.58 8.74
N TYR A 136 0.24 10.90 8.47
CA TYR A 136 0.63 12.24 8.09
C TYR A 136 0.29 12.51 6.63
N TYR A 137 -0.54 13.52 6.38
CA TYR A 137 -0.87 13.99 5.03
C TYR A 137 0.13 15.02 4.50
N ASN A 138 1.01 15.54 5.35
CA ASN A 138 2.07 16.47 4.96
C ASN A 138 3.29 15.70 4.42
N GLU A 139 3.69 15.98 3.19
CA GLU A 139 4.85 15.37 2.55
C GLU A 139 6.18 15.68 3.28
N ASP A 140 6.26 16.79 4.03
CA ASP A 140 7.43 17.19 4.81
C ASP A 140 7.50 16.52 6.21
N ALA A 141 6.50 15.69 6.56
CA ALA A 141 6.48 15.02 7.86
C ALA A 141 7.73 14.15 8.08
N ASN A 142 8.22 14.14 9.32
CA ASN A 142 9.36 13.30 9.69
C ASN A 142 8.92 11.83 9.81
N LEU A 143 9.30 11.00 8.84
CA LEU A 143 9.01 9.56 8.82
C LEU A 143 10.15 8.68 9.38
N GLU A 144 11.26 9.25 9.84
CA GLU A 144 12.38 8.49 10.44
C GLU A 144 11.96 7.62 11.65
N PRO A 145 11.02 8.04 12.50
CA PRO A 145 10.54 7.20 13.60
C PRO A 145 9.93 5.87 13.16
N LEU A 146 9.52 5.72 11.91
CA LEU A 146 8.94 4.49 11.35
C LEU A 146 10.01 3.41 11.11
N ARG A 147 11.28 3.79 10.92
CA ARG A 147 12.39 2.90 10.52
C ARG A 147 12.48 1.61 11.35
N PRO A 148 12.54 1.64 12.69
CA PRO A 148 12.69 0.41 13.48
C PRO A 148 11.52 -0.55 13.28
N TYR A 149 10.30 -0.05 13.17
CA TYR A 149 9.08 -0.85 12.98
C TYR A 149 9.02 -1.44 11.58
N VAL A 150 9.33 -0.66 10.56
CA VAL A 150 9.42 -1.13 9.16
C VAL A 150 10.45 -2.27 9.07
N LEU A 151 11.65 -2.08 9.62
CA LEU A 151 12.70 -3.11 9.61
C LEU A 151 12.29 -4.36 10.40
N GLN A 152 11.61 -4.22 11.52
CA GLN A 152 11.12 -5.35 12.31
C GLN A 152 10.10 -6.17 11.51
N ILE A 153 9.12 -5.52 10.88
CA ILE A 153 8.09 -6.17 10.06
C ILE A 153 8.73 -6.85 8.85
N VAL A 154 9.60 -6.13 8.12
CA VAL A 154 10.27 -6.66 6.93
C VAL A 154 11.10 -7.91 7.28
N ARG A 155 11.92 -7.87 8.34
CA ARG A 155 12.70 -9.04 8.79
C ARG A 155 11.80 -10.21 9.17
N LYS A 156 10.69 -9.94 9.86
CA LYS A 156 9.73 -10.98 10.26
C LYS A 156 9.08 -11.64 9.04
N VAL A 157 8.64 -10.84 8.08
CA VAL A 157 8.03 -11.38 6.83
C VAL A 157 9.06 -12.14 5.99
N LEU A 158 10.30 -11.67 5.91
CA LEU A 158 11.37 -12.38 5.20
C LEU A 158 11.73 -13.72 5.86
N SER A 159 11.63 -13.83 7.18
CA SER A 159 11.96 -15.06 7.91
C SER A 159 10.84 -16.09 7.95
N GLU A 160 9.57 -15.64 8.04
CA GLU A 160 8.43 -16.55 8.26
C GLU A 160 7.49 -16.65 7.04
N GLY A 161 7.60 -15.69 6.11
CA GLY A 161 6.65 -15.57 5.00
C GLY A 161 5.29 -15.03 5.45
N LEU A 162 4.34 -15.07 4.52
CA LEU A 162 2.92 -14.79 4.76
C LEU A 162 2.08 -15.93 4.19
N PRO A 163 0.89 -16.19 4.76
CA PRO A 163 -0.04 -17.15 4.18
C PRO A 163 -0.36 -16.80 2.72
N LYS A 164 -0.60 -17.82 1.91
CA LYS A 164 -0.96 -17.64 0.51
C LYS A 164 -2.22 -16.79 0.37
N GLY A 165 -2.14 -15.75 -0.44
CA GLY A 165 -3.26 -14.84 -0.65
C GLY A 165 -3.44 -13.78 0.45
N VAL A 166 -2.48 -13.64 1.37
CA VAL A 166 -2.48 -12.61 2.43
C VAL A 166 -1.32 -11.64 2.23
N CYS A 167 -1.59 -10.35 2.33
CA CYS A 167 -0.61 -9.28 2.46
C CYS A 167 -0.88 -8.47 3.74
N LEU A 168 0.04 -7.59 4.11
CA LEU A 168 -0.13 -6.74 5.28
C LEU A 168 -0.38 -5.28 4.86
N ASN A 169 -1.42 -4.69 5.44
CA ASN A 169 -1.68 -3.26 5.42
C ASN A 169 -1.20 -2.67 6.76
N VAL A 170 -0.12 -1.91 6.73
CA VAL A 170 0.51 -1.34 7.93
C VAL A 170 0.34 0.17 7.92
N ASN A 171 -0.34 0.70 8.93
CA ASN A 171 -0.61 2.12 9.07
C ASN A 171 0.04 2.65 10.36
N PHE A 172 0.74 3.76 10.24
CA PHE A 172 1.42 4.45 11.35
C PHE A 172 0.62 5.69 11.74
N PRO A 173 0.25 5.86 13.02
CA PRO A 173 -0.44 7.07 13.45
C PRO A 173 0.44 8.32 13.26
N ALA A 174 -0.18 9.49 13.10
CA ALA A 174 0.52 10.77 12.94
C ALA A 174 1.18 11.22 14.26
N ARG A 175 2.19 10.48 14.72
CA ARG A 175 2.94 10.69 15.97
C ARG A 175 4.41 10.35 15.78
N GLU A 176 5.28 10.92 16.60
CA GLU A 176 6.71 10.59 16.62
C GLU A 176 7.03 9.36 17.48
N HIS A 177 6.16 9.04 18.45
CA HIS A 177 6.31 7.89 19.34
C HIS A 177 5.07 6.99 19.24
N PHE A 178 5.30 5.69 19.22
CA PHE A 178 4.26 4.68 19.08
C PHE A 178 4.18 3.82 20.36
N GLU A 179 2.97 3.48 20.77
CA GLU A 179 2.69 2.61 21.92
C GLU A 179 3.01 1.13 21.62
N GLY A 180 3.42 0.83 20.41
CA GLY A 180 3.74 -0.52 19.92
C GLY A 180 2.99 -0.85 18.63
N MET A 181 2.92 -2.15 18.30
CA MET A 181 2.22 -2.66 17.11
C MET A 181 1.06 -3.54 17.52
N LYS A 182 -0.08 -3.42 16.83
CA LYS A 182 -1.27 -4.26 17.06
C LYS A 182 -1.73 -4.91 15.76
N ALA A 183 -2.02 -6.21 15.82
CA ALA A 183 -2.78 -6.88 14.77
C ALA A 183 -4.24 -6.48 14.89
N CYS A 184 -4.80 -5.99 13.79
CA CYS A 184 -6.13 -5.40 13.75
C CYS A 184 -6.97 -6.02 12.63
N ARG A 185 -8.29 -5.92 12.75
CA ARG A 185 -9.18 -6.02 11.60
C ARG A 185 -9.47 -4.62 11.04
N MET A 186 -9.93 -4.59 9.82
CA MET A 186 -10.42 -3.37 9.18
C MET A 186 -11.65 -2.83 9.94
N THR A 187 -11.69 -1.53 10.21
CA THR A 187 -12.85 -0.84 10.79
C THR A 187 -13.95 -0.70 9.75
N PHE A 188 -15.20 -0.91 10.12
CA PHE A 188 -16.33 -0.53 9.28
C PHE A 188 -16.54 0.99 9.31
N GLY A 189 -16.79 1.55 8.14
CA GLY A 189 -17.02 2.98 7.98
C GLY A 189 -17.28 3.33 6.52
N SER A 190 -17.51 4.59 6.25
CA SER A 190 -17.79 5.07 4.89
C SER A 190 -17.35 6.53 4.74
N TRP A 191 -17.07 6.94 3.52
CA TRP A 191 -16.99 8.34 3.18
C TRP A 191 -18.40 8.92 3.05
N VAL A 192 -18.60 10.13 3.49
CA VAL A 192 -19.89 10.84 3.45
C VAL A 192 -19.68 12.25 2.93
N GLU A 193 -20.77 12.84 2.38
CA GLU A 193 -20.75 14.19 1.79
C GLU A 193 -19.66 14.33 0.70
N GLU A 194 -19.56 13.32 -0.16
CA GLU A 194 -18.42 13.10 -1.06
C GLU A 194 -18.39 14.01 -2.29
N ILE A 195 -19.45 14.74 -2.59
CA ILE A 195 -19.53 15.54 -3.83
C ILE A 195 -19.90 16.98 -3.52
N ASP A 196 -19.01 17.87 -3.87
CA ASP A 196 -19.23 19.31 -3.86
C ASP A 196 -19.54 19.80 -5.27
N LYS A 197 -20.68 20.50 -5.41
CA LYS A 197 -21.09 21.12 -6.67
C LYS A 197 -20.62 22.57 -6.73
N CYS A 198 -19.87 22.88 -7.77
CA CYS A 198 -19.41 24.24 -8.08
C CYS A 198 -19.96 24.72 -9.42
N CYS A 199 -20.04 26.03 -9.60
CA CYS A 199 -20.42 26.63 -10.88
C CYS A 199 -19.21 27.32 -11.51
N HIS A 200 -18.86 26.93 -12.73
CA HIS A 200 -17.80 27.56 -13.49
C HIS A 200 -18.23 28.96 -13.97
N PRO A 201 -17.33 29.97 -14.02
CA PRO A 201 -17.67 31.32 -14.50
C PRO A 201 -18.31 31.38 -15.89
N ARG A 202 -18.16 30.34 -16.71
CA ARG A 202 -18.82 30.21 -18.03
C ARG A 202 -20.23 29.59 -17.99
N GLY A 203 -20.80 29.37 -16.79
CA GLY A 203 -22.18 28.95 -16.60
C GLY A 203 -22.47 27.45 -16.71
N TYR A 204 -21.46 26.57 -16.51
CA TYR A 204 -21.70 25.14 -16.39
C TYR A 204 -21.28 24.62 -15.00
N ASP A 205 -21.95 23.57 -14.53
CA ASP A 205 -21.65 22.92 -13.26
C ASP A 205 -20.43 22.01 -13.41
N TYR A 206 -19.63 21.93 -12.34
CA TYR A 206 -18.59 20.94 -12.17
C TYR A 206 -18.56 20.46 -10.72
N TYR A 207 -17.93 19.32 -10.47
CA TYR A 207 -18.01 18.64 -9.19
C TYR A 207 -16.62 18.27 -8.70
N TRP A 208 -16.39 18.47 -7.40
CA TRP A 208 -15.20 17.95 -6.70
C TRP A 208 -15.58 16.73 -5.89
N VAL A 209 -14.71 15.71 -5.90
CA VAL A 209 -14.76 14.65 -4.91
C VAL A 209 -14.09 15.17 -3.65
N VAL A 210 -14.84 15.21 -2.57
CA VAL A 210 -14.49 15.75 -1.26
C VAL A 210 -14.93 14.74 -0.18
N GLY A 211 -15.42 15.21 0.94
CA GLY A 211 -16.03 14.39 1.98
C GLY A 211 -15.14 14.16 3.18
N HIS A 212 -15.70 13.47 4.15
CA HIS A 212 -15.00 13.06 5.35
C HIS A 212 -15.32 11.60 5.70
N TYR A 213 -14.34 10.94 6.32
CA TYR A 213 -14.53 9.59 6.78
C TYR A 213 -15.42 9.54 8.01
N ARG A 214 -16.46 8.69 7.99
CA ARG A 214 -17.31 8.37 9.12
C ARG A 214 -16.98 6.97 9.62
N ASN A 215 -16.51 6.89 10.85
CA ASN A 215 -16.27 5.63 11.55
C ASN A 215 -17.60 5.11 12.11
N ASP A 216 -18.05 3.93 11.69
CA ASP A 216 -19.28 3.30 12.17
C ASP A 216 -19.03 2.45 13.45
N GLU A 217 -17.76 2.31 13.89
CA GLU A 217 -17.34 1.52 15.06
C GLU A 217 -16.42 2.34 16.00
N PRO A 218 -16.80 3.56 16.42
CA PRO A 218 -15.93 4.41 17.23
C PRO A 218 -15.59 3.73 18.55
N GLY A 219 -14.28 3.68 18.87
CA GLY A 219 -13.79 3.14 20.15
C GLY A 219 -13.77 1.60 20.25
N ILE A 220 -14.10 0.85 19.20
CA ILE A 220 -14.08 -0.62 19.23
C ILE A 220 -12.64 -1.11 19.16
N GLU A 221 -12.14 -1.69 20.26
CA GLU A 221 -10.81 -2.28 20.33
C GLU A 221 -10.63 -3.43 19.32
N GLY A 222 -9.41 -3.55 18.77
CA GLY A 222 -9.08 -4.55 17.77
C GLY A 222 -9.35 -4.11 16.32
N THR A 223 -9.89 -2.90 16.13
CA THR A 223 -9.97 -2.28 14.80
C THR A 223 -8.72 -1.44 14.50
N ASP A 224 -8.44 -1.23 13.22
CA ASP A 224 -7.27 -0.45 12.79
C ASP A 224 -7.40 1.03 13.19
N GLN A 225 -8.58 1.63 13.06
CA GLN A 225 -8.83 3.01 13.49
C GLN A 225 -8.64 3.16 15.00
N TRP A 226 -9.16 2.22 15.81
CA TRP A 226 -8.92 2.26 17.24
C TRP A 226 -7.44 2.21 17.61
N ALA A 227 -6.68 1.34 16.93
CA ALA A 227 -5.24 1.23 17.16
C ALA A 227 -4.53 2.56 16.84
N LEU A 228 -4.85 3.18 15.69
CA LEU A 228 -4.28 4.47 15.27
C LEU A 228 -4.62 5.60 16.24
N ASP A 229 -5.87 5.69 16.67
CA ASP A 229 -6.34 6.71 17.62
C ASP A 229 -5.62 6.60 18.97
N ASN A 230 -5.28 5.37 19.39
CA ASN A 230 -4.55 5.08 20.62
C ASN A 230 -3.03 5.04 20.48
N GLY A 231 -2.47 5.44 19.33
CA GLY A 231 -1.03 5.59 19.14
C GLY A 231 -0.29 4.31 18.78
N TYR A 232 -1.00 3.23 18.45
CA TYR A 232 -0.40 1.98 17.99
C TYR A 232 -0.22 1.98 16.48
N VAL A 233 0.83 1.30 16.00
CA VAL A 233 0.95 0.92 14.60
C VAL A 233 -0.07 -0.18 14.32
N ALA A 234 -0.99 0.07 13.40
CA ALA A 234 -2.02 -0.90 13.02
C ALA A 234 -1.48 -1.83 11.92
N ILE A 235 -1.58 -3.14 12.12
CA ILE A 235 -1.21 -4.17 11.14
C ILE A 235 -2.46 -4.97 10.80
N THR A 236 -3.03 -4.73 9.62
CA THR A 236 -4.25 -5.38 9.16
C THR A 236 -3.90 -6.42 8.09
N PRO A 237 -4.04 -7.75 8.37
CA PRO A 237 -3.93 -8.75 7.33
C PRO A 237 -5.04 -8.58 6.31
N THR A 238 -4.67 -8.46 5.04
CA THR A 238 -5.61 -8.24 3.93
C THR A 238 -5.53 -9.39 2.95
N MET A 239 -6.69 -9.93 2.55
CA MET A 239 -6.79 -11.07 1.66
C MET A 239 -7.13 -10.65 0.23
N VAL A 240 -6.60 -11.40 -0.75
CA VAL A 240 -7.02 -11.27 -2.17
C VAL A 240 -8.33 -12.02 -2.44
N ASP A 241 -8.68 -12.98 -1.61
CA ASP A 241 -9.96 -13.67 -1.67
C ASP A 241 -11.00 -12.89 -0.86
N VAL A 242 -11.88 -12.22 -1.57
CA VAL A 242 -12.96 -11.38 -1.01
C VAL A 242 -14.28 -12.12 -0.82
N THR A 243 -14.26 -13.46 -0.85
CA THR A 243 -15.44 -14.30 -0.71
C THR A 243 -16.00 -14.27 0.71
N ALA A 244 -17.28 -13.94 0.86
CA ALA A 244 -17.98 -14.00 2.15
C ALA A 244 -18.37 -15.47 2.48
N TYR A 245 -17.41 -16.24 2.99
CA TYR A 245 -17.57 -17.69 3.21
C TYR A 245 -18.75 -18.06 4.10
N ASP A 246 -18.99 -17.29 5.16
CA ASP A 246 -20.12 -17.55 6.07
C ASP A 246 -21.47 -17.36 5.39
N PHE A 247 -21.54 -16.48 4.38
CA PHE A 247 -22.77 -16.24 3.62
C PHE A 247 -23.06 -17.31 2.57
N ILE A 248 -22.05 -18.07 2.12
CA ILE A 248 -22.24 -19.15 1.12
C ILE A 248 -23.31 -20.13 1.58
N LYS A 249 -23.29 -20.55 2.87
CA LYS A 249 -24.27 -21.50 3.42
C LYS A 249 -25.71 -20.96 3.39
N GLN A 250 -25.86 -19.65 3.59
CA GLN A 250 -27.17 -19.00 3.51
C GLN A 250 -27.64 -18.90 2.07
N LEU A 251 -26.72 -18.53 1.15
CA LEU A 251 -27.01 -18.44 -0.27
C LEU A 251 -27.41 -19.80 -0.89
N GLN A 252 -26.82 -20.91 -0.42
CA GLN A 252 -27.19 -22.27 -0.86
C GLN A 252 -28.64 -22.65 -0.53
N ASN A 253 -29.26 -21.99 0.45
CA ASN A 253 -30.66 -22.20 0.81
C ASN A 253 -31.66 -21.35 0.00
N TRP A 254 -31.15 -20.48 -0.88
CA TRP A 254 -32.02 -19.73 -1.78
C TRP A 254 -32.46 -20.64 -2.94
N GLU A 255 -33.72 -20.58 -3.30
CA GLU A 255 -34.26 -21.24 -4.50
C GLU A 255 -33.82 -20.44 -5.74
N LEU A 256 -32.63 -20.75 -6.28
CA LEU A 256 -32.01 -20.10 -7.44
C LEU A 256 -32.23 -20.91 -8.71
#